data_8ea19a756aa450ecb2fc839f5b46a7bd
#
_entry.id   8ea19a756aa450ecb2fc839f5b46a7bd
#
_cell.length_a   1.000
_cell.length_b   1.000
_cell.length_c   1.000
_cell.angle_alpha   90.00
_cell.angle_beta   90.00
_cell.angle_gamma   90.00
#
_symmetry.space_group_name_H-M   'P 1'
#
loop_
_entity.id
_entity.type
_entity.pdbx_description
1 polymer ?
#
loop_
_entity_poly.entity_id
_entity_poly.type
_entity_poly.pdbx_seq_one_letter_code
_entity_poly.pdbx_strand_id
1 'polypeptide(L)'
;MKYILWDWNGTLLDDTQAALDTLNIMLARRGVKPIALKFFRDHFAFPCRPFYDTIGMHVEDDEWDALAKEYHDVYAEQPKRLNRETIAALERVKAAGARQSIISALRQDLLDEVTARMGVAQYMECIYGVDNLDGASKLDRALELMSRIAPQVGEQPDVVLIGDALHDKEVADALKVRCVLCGQGSHATWRLREAAPTGETLLEAVDLALLTA
;
A
#
# COMPACT_ATOMS: atom_id res chain seq x y z
N MET A 1 -17.94 -13.77 -9.23
CA MET A 1 -16.67 -14.32 -8.66
C MET A 1 -16.00 -13.19 -7.90
N LYS A 2 -15.51 -13.45 -6.69
CA LYS A 2 -14.80 -12.43 -5.87
C LYS A 2 -13.37 -12.27 -6.34
N TYR A 3 -12.88 -11.03 -6.32
CA TYR A 3 -11.52 -10.69 -6.69
C TYR A 3 -10.92 -9.73 -5.68
N ILE A 4 -9.75 -10.02 -5.13
CA ILE A 4 -9.05 -9.18 -4.16
C ILE A 4 -7.90 -8.45 -4.86
N LEU A 5 -7.88 -7.13 -4.72
CA LEU A 5 -6.75 -6.27 -5.08
C LEU A 5 -6.01 -5.93 -3.80
N TRP A 6 -4.73 -6.31 -3.73
CA TRP A 6 -3.89 -6.05 -2.58
C TRP A 6 -3.02 -4.81 -2.81
N ASP A 7 -3.00 -3.93 -1.85
CA ASP A 7 -1.85 -3.05 -1.71
C ASP A 7 -0.64 -3.82 -1.16
N TRP A 8 0.58 -3.29 -1.38
CA TRP A 8 1.82 -3.95 -0.98
C TRP A 8 2.41 -3.36 0.31
N ASN A 9 2.88 -2.09 0.27
CA ASN A 9 3.56 -1.44 1.39
C ASN A 9 2.58 -1.12 2.52
N GLY A 10 2.91 -1.49 3.76
CA GLY A 10 2.02 -1.31 4.91
C GLY A 10 0.87 -2.33 5.01
N THR A 11 0.62 -3.11 3.94
CA THR A 11 -0.45 -4.10 3.85
C THR A 11 0.12 -5.52 3.89
N LEU A 12 0.57 -6.06 2.76
CA LEU A 12 1.24 -7.36 2.68
C LEU A 12 2.67 -7.31 3.20
N LEU A 13 3.36 -6.18 3.05
CA LEU A 13 4.68 -5.89 3.59
C LEU A 13 4.55 -5.11 4.90
N ASP A 14 5.20 -5.58 5.96
CA ASP A 14 5.34 -4.86 7.24
C ASP A 14 6.57 -3.95 7.14
N ASP A 15 6.40 -2.77 6.58
CA ASP A 15 7.46 -1.79 6.32
C ASP A 15 7.20 -0.40 6.90
N THR A 16 6.11 -0.21 7.64
CA THR A 16 5.77 1.09 8.24
C THR A 16 6.90 1.62 9.14
N GLN A 17 7.56 0.74 9.92
CA GLN A 17 8.70 1.14 10.73
C GLN A 17 9.91 1.50 9.86
N ALA A 18 10.15 0.76 8.78
CA ALA A 18 11.22 1.05 7.83
C ALA A 18 11.02 2.42 7.15
N ALA A 19 9.79 2.77 6.78
CA ALA A 19 9.45 4.08 6.25
C ALA A 19 9.70 5.20 7.28
N LEU A 20 9.26 5.01 8.52
CA LEU A 20 9.51 5.94 9.61
C LEU A 20 11.00 6.13 9.89
N ASP A 21 11.76 5.05 9.97
CA ASP A 21 13.21 5.10 10.24
C ASP A 21 13.94 5.82 9.10
N THR A 22 13.53 5.58 7.84
CA THR A 22 14.02 6.32 6.67
C THR A 22 13.81 7.82 6.82
N LEU A 23 12.60 8.25 7.14
CA LEU A 23 12.30 9.67 7.35
C LEU A 23 13.11 10.26 8.51
N ASN A 24 13.25 9.53 9.61
CA ASN A 24 14.01 9.99 10.77
C ASN A 24 15.52 10.11 10.48
N ILE A 25 16.08 9.24 9.64
CA ILE A 25 17.46 9.37 9.13
C ILE A 25 17.59 10.65 8.29
N MET A 26 16.64 10.89 7.38
CA MET A 26 16.64 12.09 6.53
C MET A 26 16.47 13.38 7.34
N LEU A 27 15.59 13.38 8.36
CA LEU A 27 15.42 14.48 9.31
C LEU A 27 16.71 14.77 10.09
N ALA A 28 17.35 13.71 10.59
CA ALA A 28 18.62 13.84 11.33
C ALA A 28 19.75 14.46 10.49
N ARG A 29 19.86 14.10 9.22
CA ARG A 29 20.81 14.70 8.26
C ARG A 29 20.60 16.22 8.08
N ARG A 30 19.37 16.69 8.32
CA ARG A 30 18.95 18.11 8.22
C ARG A 30 18.92 18.82 9.59
N GLY A 31 19.34 18.14 10.66
CA GLY A 31 19.29 18.70 12.01
C GLY A 31 17.86 18.88 12.58
N VAL A 32 16.88 18.23 11.95
CA VAL A 32 15.48 18.24 12.39
C VAL A 32 15.24 17.09 13.37
N LYS A 33 14.35 17.31 14.34
CA LYS A 33 14.02 16.28 15.35
C LYS A 33 13.26 15.11 14.71
N PRO A 34 13.52 13.87 15.17
CA PRO A 34 12.78 12.71 14.71
C PRO A 34 11.30 12.80 15.10
N ILE A 35 10.46 12.17 14.30
CA ILE A 35 9.03 12.01 14.57
C ILE A 35 8.74 10.61 15.12
N ALA A 36 7.68 10.51 15.94
CA ALA A 36 7.23 9.23 16.49
C ALA A 36 6.27 8.51 15.53
N LEU A 37 6.17 7.17 15.64
CA LEU A 37 5.26 6.34 14.86
C LEU A 37 3.80 6.83 14.95
N LYS A 38 3.36 7.23 16.15
CA LYS A 38 2.02 7.78 16.32
C LYS A 38 1.81 9.03 15.47
N PHE A 39 2.76 9.96 15.48
CA PHE A 39 2.68 11.17 14.66
C PHE A 39 2.67 10.83 13.17
N PHE A 40 3.55 9.92 12.74
CA PHE A 40 3.57 9.45 11.36
C PHE A 40 2.20 8.92 10.94
N ARG A 41 1.63 7.98 11.67
CA ARG A 41 0.32 7.39 11.36
C ARG A 41 -0.84 8.38 11.39
N ASP A 42 -0.78 9.37 12.26
CA ASP A 42 -1.84 10.38 12.39
C ASP A 42 -1.80 11.41 11.24
N HIS A 43 -0.63 11.64 10.61
CA HIS A 43 -0.45 12.76 9.67
C HIS A 43 0.02 12.36 8.27
N PHE A 44 0.62 11.16 8.12
CA PHE A 44 1.06 10.73 6.79
C PHE A 44 -0.10 10.70 5.79
N ALA A 45 0.16 11.16 4.57
CA ALA A 45 -0.81 11.20 3.48
C ALA A 45 -0.11 11.21 2.12
N PHE A 46 -0.85 10.82 1.10
CA PHE A 46 -0.49 11.02 -0.30
C PHE A 46 -1.32 12.19 -0.87
N PRO A 47 -0.72 13.04 -1.72
CA PRO A 47 0.70 13.07 -2.09
C PRO A 47 1.59 13.41 -0.89
N CYS A 48 2.82 12.89 -0.86
CA CYS A 48 3.71 12.96 0.31
C CYS A 48 4.20 14.37 0.64
N ARG A 49 4.29 15.27 -0.35
CA ARG A 49 4.92 16.58 -0.21
C ARG A 49 4.38 17.43 0.95
N PRO A 50 3.05 17.61 1.13
CA PRO A 50 2.53 18.35 2.29
C PRO A 50 2.92 17.74 3.63
N PHE A 51 3.08 16.42 3.70
CA PHE A 51 3.56 15.75 4.89
C PHE A 51 5.02 16.06 5.17
N TYR A 52 5.89 16.09 4.13
CA TYR A 52 7.29 16.49 4.27
C TYR A 52 7.42 17.92 4.81
N ASP A 53 6.59 18.85 4.32
CA ASP A 53 6.53 20.22 4.84
C ASP A 53 6.15 20.23 6.33
N THR A 54 5.18 19.42 6.72
CA THR A 54 4.71 19.33 8.12
C THR A 54 5.80 18.86 9.07
N ILE A 55 6.71 17.99 8.61
CA ILE A 55 7.81 17.46 9.42
C ILE A 55 9.11 18.28 9.31
N GLY A 56 9.08 19.43 8.63
CA GLY A 56 10.20 20.35 8.51
C GLY A 56 11.21 19.99 7.40
N MET A 57 10.82 19.19 6.43
CA MET A 57 11.59 18.93 5.21
C MET A 57 11.04 19.74 4.04
N HIS A 58 11.23 21.06 4.10
CA HIS A 58 10.84 21.93 3.01
C HIS A 58 11.86 21.80 1.87
N VAL A 59 11.37 21.56 0.66
CA VAL A 59 12.20 21.50 -0.56
C VAL A 59 11.49 22.23 -1.69
N GLU A 60 12.27 22.90 -2.54
CA GLU A 60 11.76 23.51 -3.75
C GLU A 60 11.43 22.45 -4.81
N ASP A 61 10.71 22.86 -5.87
CA ASP A 61 10.23 21.92 -6.89
C ASP A 61 11.37 21.18 -7.59
N ASP A 62 12.47 21.85 -7.86
CA ASP A 62 13.66 21.29 -8.50
C ASP A 62 14.50 20.38 -7.60
N GLU A 63 14.26 20.38 -6.29
CA GLU A 63 14.93 19.51 -5.32
C GLU A 63 14.14 18.22 -5.02
N TRP A 64 12.88 18.15 -5.47
CA TRP A 64 11.98 17.04 -5.14
C TRP A 64 12.51 15.68 -5.59
N ASP A 65 13.04 15.59 -6.81
CA ASP A 65 13.57 14.34 -7.35
C ASP A 65 14.80 13.84 -6.54
N ALA A 66 15.64 14.76 -6.09
CA ALA A 66 16.78 14.44 -5.25
C ALA A 66 16.34 13.93 -3.87
N LEU A 67 15.30 14.53 -3.29
CA LEU A 67 14.72 14.10 -2.02
C LEU A 67 14.06 12.72 -2.16
N ALA A 68 13.29 12.50 -3.22
CA ALA A 68 12.67 11.21 -3.50
C ALA A 68 13.73 10.12 -3.69
N LYS A 69 14.80 10.42 -4.43
CA LYS A 69 15.93 9.50 -4.57
C LYS A 69 16.59 9.20 -3.24
N GLU A 70 16.87 10.20 -2.40
CA GLU A 70 17.43 10.00 -1.05
C GLU A 70 16.54 9.06 -0.23
N TYR A 71 15.21 9.30 -0.26
CA TYR A 71 14.27 8.43 0.43
C TYR A 71 14.41 6.96 -0.02
N HIS A 72 14.40 6.72 -1.32
CA HIS A 72 14.49 5.36 -1.86
C HIS A 72 15.84 4.70 -1.54
N ASP A 73 16.94 5.43 -1.62
CA ASP A 73 18.28 4.92 -1.27
C ASP A 73 18.35 4.50 0.20
N VAL A 74 17.87 5.35 1.11
CA VAL A 74 17.86 5.04 2.56
C VAL A 74 16.86 3.92 2.88
N TYR A 75 15.67 3.96 2.27
CA TYR A 75 14.64 2.95 2.49
C TYR A 75 15.07 1.56 2.00
N ALA A 76 15.85 1.49 0.92
CA ALA A 76 16.37 0.21 0.41
C ALA A 76 17.21 -0.53 1.46
N GLU A 77 17.94 0.19 2.30
CA GLU A 77 18.81 -0.36 3.34
C GLU A 77 18.04 -0.79 4.61
N GLN A 78 16.79 -0.33 4.79
CA GLN A 78 16.03 -0.67 5.98
C GLN A 78 15.55 -2.12 5.96
N PRO A 79 15.53 -2.81 7.11
CA PRO A 79 14.99 -4.16 7.20
C PRO A 79 13.48 -4.16 6.94
N LYS A 80 13.03 -5.05 6.07
CA LYS A 80 11.63 -5.24 5.69
C LYS A 80 11.26 -6.72 5.74
N ARG A 81 10.04 -7.00 6.15
CA ARG A 81 9.50 -8.36 6.21
C ARG A 81 8.04 -8.38 5.76
N LEU A 82 7.54 -9.56 5.42
CA LEU A 82 6.09 -9.72 5.26
C LEU A 82 5.36 -9.41 6.57
N ASN A 83 4.17 -8.88 6.45
CA ASN A 83 3.24 -8.89 7.58
C ASN A 83 3.08 -10.35 8.03
N ARG A 84 3.11 -10.57 9.33
CA ARG A 84 3.07 -11.92 9.92
C ARG A 84 1.86 -12.75 9.48
N GLU A 85 0.80 -12.10 9.05
CA GLU A 85 -0.45 -12.74 8.62
C GLU A 85 -0.55 -12.87 7.09
N THR A 86 0.41 -12.35 6.31
CA THR A 86 0.32 -12.30 4.85
C THR A 86 0.04 -13.65 4.23
N ILE A 87 0.84 -14.67 4.54
CA ILE A 87 0.65 -15.99 3.93
C ILE A 87 -0.70 -16.59 4.32
N ALA A 88 -1.10 -16.46 5.58
CA ALA A 88 -2.40 -16.96 6.04
C ALA A 88 -3.57 -16.21 5.36
N ALA A 89 -3.42 -14.91 5.14
CA ALA A 89 -4.41 -14.07 4.42
C ALA A 89 -4.56 -14.50 2.96
N LEU A 90 -3.44 -14.69 2.26
CA LEU A 90 -3.42 -15.14 0.86
C LEU A 90 -4.03 -16.54 0.69
N GLU A 91 -3.69 -17.45 1.58
CA GLU A 91 -4.28 -18.80 1.60
C GLU A 91 -5.78 -18.77 1.92
N ARG A 92 -6.24 -17.90 2.81
CA ARG A 92 -7.66 -17.74 3.14
C ARG A 92 -8.46 -17.24 1.93
N VAL A 93 -7.92 -16.26 1.19
CA VAL A 93 -8.54 -15.76 -0.05
C VAL A 93 -8.62 -16.88 -1.09
N LYS A 94 -7.53 -17.62 -1.28
CA LYS A 94 -7.47 -18.77 -2.20
C LYS A 94 -8.47 -19.87 -1.81
N ALA A 95 -8.55 -20.22 -0.52
CA ALA A 95 -9.48 -21.23 -0.01
C ALA A 95 -10.96 -20.82 -0.18
N ALA A 96 -11.25 -19.52 -0.18
CA ALA A 96 -12.58 -18.98 -0.49
C ALA A 96 -12.91 -19.00 -2.00
N GLY A 97 -12.02 -19.50 -2.85
CA GLY A 97 -12.19 -19.52 -4.31
C GLY A 97 -12.11 -18.13 -4.95
N ALA A 98 -11.60 -17.14 -4.24
CA ALA A 98 -11.39 -15.80 -4.77
C ALA A 98 -10.04 -15.70 -5.49
N ARG A 99 -10.00 -14.86 -6.52
CA ARG A 99 -8.77 -14.52 -7.25
C ARG A 99 -8.11 -13.30 -6.62
N GLN A 100 -6.82 -13.10 -6.86
CA GLN A 100 -6.09 -12.01 -6.22
C GLN A 100 -4.93 -11.50 -7.06
N SER A 101 -4.69 -10.19 -6.97
CA SER A 101 -3.59 -9.47 -7.63
C SER A 101 -3.05 -8.37 -6.73
N ILE A 102 -1.84 -7.92 -7.00
CA ILE A 102 -1.23 -6.76 -6.32
C ILE A 102 -1.32 -5.53 -7.21
N ILE A 103 -1.61 -4.39 -6.57
CA ILE A 103 -1.49 -3.04 -7.14
C ILE A 103 -0.73 -2.16 -6.15
N SER A 104 0.42 -1.62 -6.55
CA SER A 104 1.33 -0.91 -5.67
C SER A 104 1.88 0.36 -6.31
N ALA A 105 2.21 1.36 -5.49
CA ALA A 105 3.00 2.52 -5.90
C ALA A 105 4.51 2.22 -5.93
N LEU A 106 4.94 1.01 -5.60
CA LEU A 106 6.33 0.58 -5.77
C LEU A 106 6.65 0.38 -7.26
N ARG A 107 7.87 0.74 -7.67
CA ARG A 107 8.33 0.54 -9.04
C ARG A 107 8.25 -0.94 -9.45
N GLN A 108 7.80 -1.21 -10.68
CA GLN A 108 7.45 -2.55 -11.16
C GLN A 108 8.58 -3.57 -10.97
N ASP A 109 9.80 -3.22 -11.38
CA ASP A 109 10.95 -4.14 -11.29
C ASP A 109 11.29 -4.54 -9.84
N LEU A 110 11.20 -3.58 -8.91
CA LEU A 110 11.41 -3.83 -7.49
C LEU A 110 10.27 -4.66 -6.88
N LEU A 111 9.04 -4.41 -7.31
CA LEU A 111 7.87 -5.16 -6.86
C LEU A 111 7.95 -6.62 -7.31
N ASP A 112 8.33 -6.86 -8.57
CA ASP A 112 8.49 -8.21 -9.11
C ASP A 112 9.59 -8.97 -8.35
N GLU A 113 10.74 -8.33 -8.12
CA GLU A 113 11.83 -8.93 -7.36
C GLU A 113 11.41 -9.28 -5.93
N VAL A 114 10.82 -8.33 -5.20
CA VAL A 114 10.52 -8.55 -3.78
C VAL A 114 9.39 -9.55 -3.57
N THR A 115 8.35 -9.53 -4.41
CA THR A 115 7.23 -10.48 -4.31
C THR A 115 7.66 -11.90 -4.65
N ALA A 116 8.55 -12.07 -5.62
CA ALA A 116 9.15 -13.37 -5.95
C ALA A 116 10.03 -13.88 -4.81
N ARG A 117 10.94 -13.05 -4.30
CA ARG A 117 11.86 -13.39 -3.21
C ARG A 117 11.13 -13.78 -1.91
N MET A 118 10.02 -13.09 -1.61
CA MET A 118 9.21 -13.34 -0.43
C MET A 118 8.14 -14.43 -0.62
N GLY A 119 8.07 -15.06 -1.81
CA GLY A 119 7.15 -16.17 -2.08
C GLY A 119 5.68 -15.75 -2.21
N VAL A 120 5.40 -14.47 -2.45
CA VAL A 120 4.03 -13.94 -2.60
C VAL A 120 3.55 -14.04 -4.04
N ALA A 121 4.44 -13.91 -5.03
CA ALA A 121 4.10 -13.90 -6.45
C ALA A 121 3.29 -15.14 -6.90
N GLN A 122 3.54 -16.31 -6.29
CA GLN A 122 2.82 -17.56 -6.63
C GLN A 122 1.32 -17.55 -6.31
N TYR A 123 0.86 -16.60 -5.50
CA TYR A 123 -0.55 -16.43 -5.15
C TYR A 123 -1.28 -15.47 -6.09
N MET A 124 -0.54 -14.71 -6.90
CA MET A 124 -1.05 -13.58 -7.66
C MET A 124 -1.30 -13.94 -9.12
N GLU A 125 -2.40 -13.45 -9.68
CA GLU A 125 -2.63 -13.53 -11.10
C GLU A 125 -1.89 -12.44 -11.86
N CYS A 126 -1.84 -11.25 -11.26
CA CYS A 126 -1.14 -10.10 -11.79
C CYS A 126 -0.45 -9.33 -10.65
N ILE A 127 0.67 -8.72 -10.96
CA ILE A 127 1.41 -7.84 -10.07
C ILE A 127 1.68 -6.55 -10.84
N TYR A 128 1.09 -5.44 -10.38
CA TYR A 128 1.17 -4.15 -11.04
C TYR A 128 1.79 -3.12 -10.10
N GLY A 129 2.97 -2.66 -10.48
CA GLY A 129 3.68 -1.53 -9.88
C GLY A 129 3.67 -0.32 -10.81
N VAL A 130 4.27 0.79 -10.39
CA VAL A 130 4.42 1.99 -11.22
C VAL A 130 5.73 1.97 -12.02
N ASP A 131 5.80 2.83 -13.04
CA ASP A 131 6.98 2.91 -13.91
C ASP A 131 7.98 3.99 -13.46
N ASN A 132 7.63 4.78 -12.42
CA ASN A 132 8.43 5.90 -11.92
C ASN A 132 8.66 5.84 -10.41
N LEU A 133 9.43 6.80 -9.87
CA LEU A 133 9.74 6.93 -8.44
C LEU A 133 8.97 8.07 -7.77
N ASP A 134 8.06 8.76 -8.46
CA ASP A 134 7.48 10.03 -8.02
C ASP A 134 6.47 9.88 -6.88
N GLY A 135 6.20 8.65 -6.44
CA GLY A 135 5.11 8.38 -5.47
C GLY A 135 3.75 8.82 -6.00
N ALA A 136 3.62 8.87 -7.34
CA ALA A 136 2.38 9.20 -8.01
C ALA A 136 1.31 8.13 -7.75
N SER A 137 0.06 8.49 -7.99
CA SER A 137 -1.07 7.59 -7.81
C SER A 137 -0.90 6.29 -8.60
N LYS A 138 -1.09 5.17 -7.94
CA LYS A 138 -1.18 3.85 -8.58
C LYS A 138 -2.47 3.66 -9.40
N LEU A 139 -3.28 4.72 -9.55
CA LEU A 139 -4.61 4.64 -10.17
C LEU A 139 -4.56 4.19 -11.62
N ASP A 140 -3.66 4.72 -12.44
CA ASP A 140 -3.56 4.35 -13.86
C ASP A 140 -3.23 2.87 -14.02
N ARG A 141 -2.33 2.36 -13.19
CA ARG A 141 -1.98 0.94 -13.17
C ARG A 141 -3.14 0.08 -12.67
N ALA A 142 -3.93 0.60 -11.72
CA ALA A 142 -5.14 -0.08 -11.25
C ALA A 142 -6.23 -0.12 -12.33
N LEU A 143 -6.42 0.93 -13.11
CA LEU A 143 -7.32 0.95 -14.26
C LEU A 143 -6.90 -0.05 -15.35
N GLU A 144 -5.59 -0.13 -15.63
CA GLU A 144 -5.05 -1.12 -16.56
C GLU A 144 -5.32 -2.56 -16.07
N LEU A 145 -5.03 -2.83 -14.78
CA LEU A 145 -5.34 -4.12 -14.17
C LEU A 145 -6.84 -4.44 -14.27
N MET A 146 -7.72 -3.49 -13.94
CA MET A 146 -9.17 -3.68 -14.04
C MET A 146 -9.62 -4.02 -15.46
N SER A 147 -9.07 -3.37 -16.47
CA SER A 147 -9.38 -3.68 -17.88
C SER A 147 -8.96 -5.11 -18.25
N ARG A 148 -7.85 -5.60 -17.71
CA ARG A 148 -7.34 -6.95 -17.94
C ARG A 148 -8.19 -8.02 -17.26
N ILE A 149 -8.66 -7.78 -16.04
CA ILE A 149 -9.44 -8.76 -15.27
C ILE A 149 -10.94 -8.72 -15.61
N ALA A 150 -11.47 -7.62 -16.15
CA ALA A 150 -12.89 -7.45 -16.45
C ALA A 150 -13.50 -8.61 -17.28
N PRO A 151 -12.85 -9.12 -18.36
CA PRO A 151 -13.39 -10.25 -19.11
C PRO A 151 -13.52 -11.55 -18.31
N GLN A 152 -12.80 -11.64 -17.18
CA GLN A 152 -12.64 -12.86 -16.40
C GLN A 152 -13.56 -12.89 -15.17
N VAL A 153 -13.99 -11.72 -14.69
CA VAL A 153 -14.77 -11.58 -13.45
C VAL A 153 -16.29 -11.45 -13.69
N GLY A 154 -16.71 -11.36 -14.98
CA GLY A 154 -18.13 -11.30 -15.37
C GLY A 154 -18.73 -9.89 -15.30
N GLU A 155 -20.02 -9.76 -15.61
CA GLU A 155 -20.72 -8.48 -15.74
C GLU A 155 -20.86 -7.70 -14.41
N GLN A 156 -20.75 -8.37 -13.27
CA GLN A 156 -20.78 -7.74 -11.93
C GLN A 156 -19.68 -8.34 -11.04
N PRO A 157 -18.42 -7.92 -11.23
CA PRO A 157 -17.34 -8.42 -10.42
C PRO A 157 -17.44 -7.87 -8.99
N ASP A 158 -17.41 -8.74 -7.99
CA ASP A 158 -17.23 -8.35 -6.61
C ASP A 158 -15.73 -8.16 -6.34
N VAL A 159 -15.22 -7.01 -6.77
CA VAL A 159 -13.81 -6.63 -6.56
C VAL A 159 -13.68 -5.83 -5.27
N VAL A 160 -12.71 -6.21 -4.44
CA VAL A 160 -12.41 -5.54 -3.18
C VAL A 160 -10.94 -5.18 -3.14
N LEU A 161 -10.61 -3.90 -2.93
CA LEU A 161 -9.26 -3.45 -2.65
C LEU A 161 -9.02 -3.51 -1.14
N ILE A 162 -7.91 -4.15 -0.74
CA ILE A 162 -7.43 -4.17 0.64
C ILE A 162 -6.11 -3.38 0.70
N GLY A 163 -6.07 -2.36 1.55
CA GLY A 163 -4.92 -1.48 1.75
C GLY A 163 -4.83 -0.96 3.17
N ASP A 164 -3.86 -0.10 3.47
CA ASP A 164 -3.60 0.45 4.80
C ASP A 164 -3.67 1.99 4.87
N ALA A 165 -3.96 2.64 3.75
CA ALA A 165 -3.96 4.10 3.63
C ALA A 165 -5.27 4.65 3.05
N LEU A 166 -5.55 5.92 3.31
CA LEU A 166 -6.69 6.61 2.69
C LEU A 166 -6.57 6.69 1.17
N HIS A 167 -5.33 6.68 0.65
CA HIS A 167 -5.08 6.62 -0.79
C HIS A 167 -5.63 5.32 -1.42
N ASP A 168 -5.63 4.21 -0.71
CA ASP A 168 -6.25 2.96 -1.19
C ASP A 168 -7.76 3.13 -1.34
N LYS A 169 -8.38 3.84 -0.40
CA LYS A 169 -9.80 4.17 -0.50
C LYS A 169 -10.10 5.07 -1.71
N GLU A 170 -9.25 6.09 -1.97
CA GLU A 170 -9.38 6.97 -3.14
C GLU A 170 -9.26 6.17 -4.45
N VAL A 171 -8.31 5.26 -4.53
CA VAL A 171 -8.15 4.35 -5.70
C VAL A 171 -9.37 3.45 -5.85
N ALA A 172 -9.86 2.84 -4.77
CA ALA A 172 -11.04 2.00 -4.80
C ALA A 172 -12.29 2.75 -5.27
N ASP A 173 -12.48 4.00 -4.83
CA ASP A 173 -13.58 4.86 -5.24
C ASP A 173 -13.50 5.22 -6.74
N ALA A 174 -12.31 5.55 -7.22
CA ALA A 174 -12.09 5.85 -8.63
C ALA A 174 -12.36 4.63 -9.52
N LEU A 175 -12.03 3.42 -9.04
CA LEU A 175 -12.33 2.15 -9.70
C LEU A 175 -13.78 1.71 -9.53
N LYS A 176 -14.55 2.34 -8.64
CA LYS A 176 -15.91 1.96 -8.24
C LYS A 176 -15.98 0.52 -7.70
N VAL A 177 -14.97 0.14 -6.91
CA VAL A 177 -14.90 -1.16 -6.23
C VAL A 177 -15.01 -0.99 -4.72
N ARG A 178 -15.29 -2.08 -4.01
CA ARG A 178 -15.30 -2.08 -2.56
C ARG A 178 -13.90 -1.84 -2.01
N CYS A 179 -13.82 -1.18 -0.85
CA CYS A 179 -12.58 -0.99 -0.10
C CYS A 179 -12.72 -1.58 1.30
N VAL A 180 -11.69 -2.28 1.75
CA VAL A 180 -11.49 -2.66 3.15
C VAL A 180 -10.09 -2.23 3.54
N LEU A 181 -9.94 -1.64 4.73
CA LEU A 181 -8.65 -1.14 5.19
C LEU A 181 -8.10 -1.99 6.35
N CYS A 182 -6.77 -1.98 6.52
CA CYS A 182 -6.04 -2.69 7.56
C CYS A 182 -5.34 -1.72 8.49
N GLY A 183 -5.60 -1.78 9.80
CA GLY A 183 -5.09 -0.84 10.80
C GLY A 183 -3.62 -1.03 11.20
N GLN A 184 -2.89 -1.98 10.61
CA GLN A 184 -1.50 -2.28 10.97
C GLN A 184 -0.45 -1.43 10.23
N GLY A 185 -0.84 -0.72 9.17
CA GLY A 185 0.04 -0.02 8.25
C GLY A 185 0.39 1.42 8.62
N SER A 186 0.47 2.26 7.58
CA SER A 186 0.98 3.63 7.64
C SER A 186 0.00 4.66 8.19
N HIS A 187 -1.31 4.37 8.15
CA HIS A 187 -2.32 5.27 8.71
C HIS A 187 -2.88 4.77 10.04
N ALA A 188 -3.24 5.72 10.92
CA ALA A 188 -3.88 5.40 12.19
C ALA A 188 -5.27 4.80 11.96
N THR A 189 -5.61 3.73 12.68
CA THR A 189 -6.86 2.98 12.53
C THR A 189 -8.11 3.86 12.65
N TRP A 190 -8.09 4.88 13.51
CA TRP A 190 -9.22 5.80 13.65
C TRP A 190 -9.51 6.56 12.36
N ARG A 191 -8.48 7.00 11.61
CA ARG A 191 -8.64 7.66 10.29
C ARG A 191 -9.25 6.71 9.27
N LEU A 192 -8.78 5.47 9.26
CA LEU A 192 -9.24 4.44 8.32
C LEU A 192 -10.71 4.10 8.53
N ARG A 193 -11.14 3.97 9.80
CA ARG A 193 -12.53 3.67 10.17
C ARG A 193 -13.54 4.74 9.77
N GLU A 194 -13.11 5.98 9.65
CA GLU A 194 -13.95 7.07 9.13
C GLU A 194 -14.20 6.95 7.61
N ALA A 195 -13.33 6.24 6.90
CA ALA A 195 -13.34 6.17 5.44
C ALA A 195 -13.93 4.86 4.89
N ALA A 196 -13.65 3.72 5.52
CA ALA A 196 -14.08 2.41 5.03
C ALA A 196 -14.14 1.34 6.16
N PRO A 197 -14.80 0.21 5.94
CA PRO A 197 -14.69 -0.97 6.81
C PRO A 197 -13.20 -1.29 7.05
N THR A 198 -12.81 -1.42 8.32
CA THR A 198 -11.41 -1.55 8.72
C THR A 198 -11.22 -2.71 9.69
N GLY A 199 -10.34 -3.65 9.35
CA GLY A 199 -9.84 -4.69 10.24
C GLY A 199 -8.67 -4.17 11.10
N GLU A 200 -8.59 -4.59 12.35
CA GLU A 200 -7.41 -4.31 13.20
C GLU A 200 -6.19 -5.10 12.70
N THR A 201 -6.42 -6.26 12.11
CA THR A 201 -5.41 -7.15 11.55
C THR A 201 -5.66 -7.41 10.07
N LEU A 202 -4.67 -7.95 9.37
CA LEU A 202 -4.81 -8.32 7.97
C LEU A 202 -5.85 -9.43 7.77
N LEU A 203 -5.91 -10.40 8.69
CA LEU A 203 -6.90 -11.47 8.64
C LEU A 203 -8.33 -10.96 8.86
N GLU A 204 -8.54 -10.01 9.77
CA GLU A 204 -9.84 -9.35 9.95
C GLU A 204 -10.25 -8.57 8.70
N ALA A 205 -9.30 -7.86 8.05
CA ALA A 205 -9.56 -7.18 6.79
C ALA A 205 -9.98 -8.17 5.69
N VAL A 206 -9.34 -9.34 5.62
CA VAL A 206 -9.75 -10.42 4.69
C VAL A 206 -11.15 -10.91 5.00
N ASP A 207 -11.47 -11.14 6.26
CA ASP A 207 -12.81 -11.60 6.64
C ASP A 207 -13.90 -10.59 6.22
N LEU A 208 -13.65 -9.28 6.46
CA LEU A 208 -14.54 -8.21 5.99
C LEU A 208 -14.64 -8.17 4.46
N ALA A 209 -13.54 -8.37 3.74
CA ALA A 209 -13.53 -8.38 2.28
C ALA A 209 -14.28 -9.58 1.69
N LEU A 210 -14.22 -10.74 2.35
CA LEU A 210 -14.87 -11.98 1.91
C LEU A 210 -16.37 -12.00 2.20
N LEU A 211 -16.89 -11.14 3.09
CA LEU A 211 -18.32 -11.00 3.28
C LEU A 211 -18.98 -10.58 1.96
N THR A 212 -20.07 -11.24 1.60
CA THR A 212 -20.93 -10.80 0.51
C THR A 212 -21.67 -9.52 0.90
N ALA A 213 -21.76 -8.59 -0.03
CA ALA A 213 -22.57 -7.38 0.17
C ALA A 213 -24.06 -7.74 0.29
#